data_61a60be9e93c0dfb4f920c409831171b
#
_entry.id   61a60be9e93c0dfb4f920c409831171b
#
_cell.length_a   1.000
_cell.length_b   1.000
_cell.length_c   1.000
_cell.angle_alpha   90.00
_cell.angle_beta   90.00
_cell.angle_gamma   90.00
#
_symmetry.space_group_name_H-M   'P 1'
#
loop_
_entity.id
_entity.type
_entity.pdbx_description
1 polymer ?
#
loop_
_entity_poly.entity_id
_entity_poly.type
_entity_poly.pdbx_seq_one_letter_code
_entity_poly.pdbx_strand_id
1 'polypeptide(L)'
;MDIRLLVLRTGDTKRLADFYSLFGLTFDYHKHGNSPFHYSATIGQTVLEIYPLTKSQTEPDKNLRLGFGIDNFDETVQKLKEFGVSFSLEPTQTDFGFMTIISDPDDRKIELYKK
;
A
#
# COMPACT_ATOMS: atom_id res chain seq x y z
N MET A 1 15.74 -15.23 6.91
CA MET A 1 15.63 -14.16 5.90
C MET A 1 14.35 -13.40 6.13
N ASP A 2 14.42 -12.08 6.11
CA ASP A 2 13.28 -11.20 6.36
C ASP A 2 13.19 -10.16 5.26
N ILE A 3 11.97 -9.66 5.02
CA ILE A 3 11.81 -8.50 4.14
C ILE A 3 12.07 -7.26 4.99
N ARG A 4 13.11 -6.48 4.65
CA ARG A 4 13.49 -5.28 5.39
C ARG A 4 13.00 -4.01 4.74
N LEU A 5 12.84 -4.02 3.42
CA LEU A 5 12.54 -2.82 2.67
C LEU A 5 11.67 -3.15 1.48
N LEU A 6 10.67 -2.33 1.26
CA LEU A 6 9.79 -2.38 0.10
C LEU A 6 9.64 -0.96 -0.43
N VAL A 7 9.98 -0.75 -1.70
CA VAL A 7 9.87 0.57 -2.33
C VAL A 7 8.81 0.52 -3.42
N LEU A 8 7.82 1.40 -3.30
CA LEU A 8 6.81 1.61 -4.33
C LEU A 8 7.08 2.94 -5.01
N ARG A 9 7.05 2.95 -6.34
CA ARG A 9 7.23 4.19 -7.09
C ARG A 9 5.93 4.59 -7.75
N THR A 10 5.69 5.90 -7.79
CA THR A 10 4.41 6.45 -8.24
C THR A 10 4.58 7.83 -8.86
N GLY A 11 3.63 8.23 -9.69
CA GLY A 11 3.58 9.58 -10.22
C GLY A 11 3.06 10.62 -9.21
N ASP A 12 2.44 10.17 -8.12
CA ASP A 12 1.88 11.04 -7.08
C ASP A 12 2.10 10.40 -5.72
N THR A 13 3.22 10.77 -5.08
CA THR A 13 3.63 10.15 -3.81
C THR A 13 2.64 10.43 -2.67
N LYS A 14 2.09 11.64 -2.61
CA LYS A 14 1.13 11.98 -1.55
C LYS A 14 -0.15 11.16 -1.67
N ARG A 15 -0.67 11.02 -2.87
CA ARG A 15 -1.88 10.25 -3.13
C ARG A 15 -1.70 8.79 -2.72
N LEU A 16 -0.54 8.20 -3.04
CA LEU A 16 -0.27 6.82 -2.69
C LEU A 16 -0.08 6.65 -1.18
N ALA A 17 0.64 7.59 -0.53
CA ALA A 17 0.81 7.55 0.92
C ALA A 17 -0.53 7.70 1.65
N ASP A 18 -1.39 8.60 1.18
CA ASP A 18 -2.73 8.79 1.77
C ASP A 18 -3.54 7.50 1.69
N PHE A 19 -3.45 6.78 0.56
CA PHE A 19 -4.15 5.51 0.40
C PHE A 19 -3.66 4.47 1.42
N TYR A 20 -2.34 4.25 1.50
CA TYR A 20 -1.80 3.24 2.42
C TYR A 20 -1.96 3.64 3.89
N SER A 21 -2.15 4.94 4.17
CA SER A 21 -2.46 5.41 5.53
C SER A 21 -3.81 4.87 6.02
N LEU A 22 -4.72 4.52 5.11
CA LEU A 22 -6.02 3.94 5.47
C LEU A 22 -5.88 2.60 6.19
N PHE A 23 -4.73 1.93 6.04
CA PHE A 23 -4.47 0.66 6.71
C PHE A 23 -3.88 0.83 8.12
N GLY A 24 -3.79 2.07 8.59
CA GLY A 24 -3.26 2.38 9.92
C GLY A 24 -1.78 2.73 9.93
N LEU A 25 -1.16 2.91 8.77
CA LEU A 25 0.25 3.29 8.68
C LEU A 25 0.42 4.80 8.92
N THR A 26 1.52 5.16 9.59
CA THR A 26 1.92 6.55 9.78
C THR A 26 3.15 6.82 8.94
N PHE A 27 3.05 7.75 8.00
CA PHE A 27 4.14 8.07 7.09
C PHE A 27 4.88 9.33 7.51
N ASP A 28 6.21 9.28 7.41
CA ASP A 28 7.09 10.45 7.50
C ASP A 28 7.50 10.85 6.09
N TYR A 29 7.62 12.16 5.85
CA TYR A 29 8.05 12.69 4.57
C TYR A 29 9.43 13.31 4.72
N HIS A 30 10.43 12.74 4.05
CA HIS A 30 11.82 13.15 4.22
C HIS A 30 12.67 12.78 3.00
N LYS A 31 13.97 13.12 3.08
CA LYS A 31 14.95 12.66 2.10
C LYS A 31 16.25 12.30 2.80
N HIS A 32 17.04 11.46 2.14
CA HIS A 32 18.36 11.06 2.59
C HIS A 32 19.40 11.51 1.56
N GLY A 33 20.34 12.39 1.97
CA GLY A 33 21.36 12.88 1.06
C GLY A 33 20.78 13.46 -0.22
N ASN A 34 21.14 12.85 -1.37
CA ASN A 34 20.68 13.29 -2.69
C ASN A 34 19.42 12.56 -3.18
N SER A 35 18.79 11.76 -2.32
CA SER A 35 17.52 11.12 -2.72
C SER A 35 16.44 12.17 -2.93
N PRO A 36 15.42 11.88 -3.75
CA PRO A 36 14.23 12.74 -3.77
C PRO A 36 13.50 12.63 -2.43
N PHE A 37 12.63 13.59 -2.15
CA PHE A 37 11.72 13.46 -1.02
C PHE A 37 10.80 12.25 -1.24
N HIS A 38 10.54 11.52 -0.18
CA HIS A 38 9.73 10.32 -0.23
C HIS A 38 9.02 10.11 1.11
N TYR A 39 8.00 9.25 1.10
CA TYR A 39 7.28 8.85 2.31
C TYR A 39 7.83 7.53 2.81
N SER A 40 7.83 7.35 4.13
CA SER A 40 8.33 6.13 4.77
C SER A 40 7.44 5.77 5.94
N ALA A 41 7.10 4.49 6.06
CA ALA A 41 6.33 3.95 7.17
C ALA A 41 6.90 2.59 7.55
N THR A 42 6.64 2.17 8.80
CA THR A 42 7.12 0.88 9.29
C THR A 42 5.97 -0.11 9.39
N ILE A 43 6.15 -1.31 8.85
CA ILE A 43 5.22 -2.43 8.94
C ILE A 43 5.99 -3.55 9.64
N GLY A 44 5.78 -3.73 10.96
CA GLY A 44 6.59 -4.66 11.72
C GLY A 44 8.07 -4.27 11.63
N GLN A 45 8.90 -5.13 11.04
CA GLN A 45 10.33 -4.86 10.80
C GLN A 45 10.63 -4.40 9.38
N THR A 46 9.60 -4.27 8.55
CA THR A 46 9.75 -3.86 7.15
C THR A 46 9.50 -2.37 7.02
N VAL A 47 10.36 -1.68 6.30
CA VAL A 47 10.14 -0.28 5.94
C VAL A 47 9.47 -0.24 4.58
N LEU A 48 8.33 0.43 4.50
CA LEU A 48 7.65 0.72 3.24
C LEU A 48 7.96 2.15 2.84
N GLU A 49 8.55 2.33 1.66
CA GLU A 49 8.87 3.66 1.14
C GLU A 49 8.12 3.92 -0.15
N ILE A 50 7.65 5.15 -0.29
CA ILE A 50 6.95 5.61 -1.49
C ILE A 50 7.78 6.72 -2.13
N TYR A 51 8.32 6.41 -3.30
CA TYR A 51 9.21 7.28 -4.06
C TYR A 51 8.54 7.76 -5.34
N PRO A 52 8.97 8.91 -5.87
CA PRO A 52 8.56 9.30 -7.23
C PRO A 52 9.13 8.32 -8.25
N LEU A 53 8.57 8.33 -9.45
CA LEU A 53 9.08 7.53 -10.57
C LEU A 53 10.56 7.87 -10.82
N THR A 54 11.33 6.88 -11.29
CA THR A 54 12.71 7.14 -11.72
C THR A 54 12.69 7.97 -13.01
N LYS A 55 13.84 8.55 -13.37
CA LYS A 55 13.95 9.38 -14.59
C LYS A 55 13.58 8.63 -15.87
N SER A 56 13.84 7.33 -15.91
CA SER A 56 13.56 6.49 -17.07
C SER A 56 12.21 5.79 -17.00
N GLN A 57 11.53 5.87 -15.88
CA GLN A 57 10.26 5.20 -15.64
C GLN A 57 9.11 6.09 -16.11
N THR A 58 8.24 5.57 -16.95
CA THR A 58 7.11 6.32 -17.50
C THR A 58 5.82 6.06 -16.74
N GLU A 59 5.72 4.92 -16.04
CA GLU A 59 4.54 4.57 -15.26
C GLU A 59 4.94 3.71 -14.06
N PRO A 60 4.10 3.63 -13.02
CA PRO A 60 4.33 2.76 -11.87
C PRO A 60 4.32 1.29 -12.27
N ASP A 61 4.99 0.44 -11.49
CA ASP A 61 4.86 -1.00 -11.63
C ASP A 61 3.51 -1.45 -11.05
N LYS A 62 2.54 -1.64 -11.93
CA LYS A 62 1.19 -2.06 -11.57
C LYS A 62 1.02 -3.56 -11.46
N ASN A 63 2.08 -4.32 -11.75
CA ASN A 63 2.05 -5.78 -11.68
C ASN A 63 2.51 -6.31 -10.32
N LEU A 64 3.12 -5.46 -9.50
CA LEU A 64 3.48 -5.83 -8.14
C LEU A 64 2.20 -6.05 -7.33
N ARG A 65 2.13 -7.19 -6.65
CA ARG A 65 0.98 -7.56 -5.82
C ARG A 65 1.42 -7.69 -4.37
N LEU A 66 0.69 -7.05 -3.47
CA LEU A 66 1.01 -7.05 -2.04
C LEU A 66 -0.15 -7.64 -1.25
N GLY A 67 0.17 -8.24 -0.10
CA GLY A 67 -0.82 -8.73 0.83
C GLY A 67 -0.47 -8.30 2.25
N PHE A 68 -1.46 -7.83 3.00
CA PHE A 68 -1.29 -7.35 4.36
C PHE A 68 -2.32 -7.99 5.28
N GLY A 69 -1.87 -8.40 6.47
CA GLY A 69 -2.78 -8.72 7.58
C GLY A 69 -3.03 -7.43 8.37
N ILE A 70 -4.27 -7.07 8.58
CA ILE A 70 -4.63 -5.84 9.27
C ILE A 70 -5.52 -6.10 10.48
N ASP A 71 -5.34 -5.31 11.54
CA ASP A 71 -6.05 -5.50 12.80
C ASP A 71 -7.51 -5.07 12.70
N ASN A 72 -7.78 -3.88 12.21
CA ASN A 72 -9.14 -3.32 12.14
C ASN A 72 -9.73 -3.54 10.76
N PHE A 73 -9.86 -4.79 10.34
CA PHE A 73 -10.27 -5.16 9.00
C PHE A 73 -11.63 -4.54 8.60
N ASP A 74 -12.66 -4.75 9.42
CA ASP A 74 -14.01 -4.30 9.06
C ASP A 74 -14.09 -2.78 8.95
N GLU A 75 -13.46 -2.05 9.88
CA GLU A 75 -13.41 -0.58 9.83
C GLU A 75 -12.63 -0.08 8.63
N THR A 76 -11.51 -0.74 8.31
CA THR A 76 -10.67 -0.38 7.16
C THR A 76 -11.44 -0.58 5.85
N VAL A 77 -12.15 -1.70 5.71
CA VAL A 77 -12.98 -1.96 4.53
C VAL A 77 -14.04 -0.86 4.38
N GLN A 78 -14.66 -0.44 5.48
CA GLN A 78 -15.66 0.63 5.45
C GLN A 78 -15.03 1.94 4.94
N LYS A 79 -13.86 2.30 5.45
CA LYS A 79 -13.13 3.50 5.00
C LYS A 79 -12.80 3.44 3.52
N LEU A 80 -12.32 2.28 3.06
CA LEU A 80 -11.97 2.09 1.65
C LEU A 80 -13.19 2.28 0.76
N LYS A 81 -14.34 1.78 1.17
CA LYS A 81 -15.60 1.95 0.42
C LYS A 81 -16.02 3.42 0.40
N GLU A 82 -15.88 4.13 1.52
CA GLU A 82 -16.18 5.56 1.60
C GLU A 82 -15.28 6.39 0.68
N PHE A 83 -14.03 5.98 0.50
CA PHE A 83 -13.08 6.65 -0.40
C PHE A 83 -13.25 6.21 -1.86
N GLY A 84 -14.22 5.34 -2.17
CA GLY A 84 -14.48 4.92 -3.54
C GLY A 84 -13.45 3.96 -4.12
N VAL A 85 -12.75 3.21 -3.27
CA VAL A 85 -11.76 2.23 -3.70
C VAL A 85 -12.43 1.07 -4.43
N SER A 86 -11.81 0.62 -5.52
CA SER A 86 -12.34 -0.51 -6.30
C SER A 86 -12.00 -1.84 -5.62
N PHE A 87 -13.02 -2.69 -5.48
CA PHE A 87 -12.89 -4.04 -4.95
C PHE A 87 -13.05 -5.04 -6.09
N SER A 88 -12.03 -5.86 -6.32
CA SER A 88 -12.14 -6.97 -7.29
C SER A 88 -12.62 -8.26 -6.62
N LEU A 89 -12.49 -8.36 -5.31
CA LEU A 89 -13.07 -9.41 -4.50
C LEU A 89 -13.60 -8.79 -3.22
N GLU A 90 -14.92 -8.86 -3.00
CA GLU A 90 -15.52 -8.40 -1.76
C GLU A 90 -15.07 -9.28 -0.59
N PRO A 91 -15.10 -8.77 0.65
CA PRO A 91 -14.67 -9.57 1.80
C PRO A 91 -15.37 -10.93 1.84
N THR A 92 -14.57 -11.99 1.91
CA THR A 92 -15.06 -13.36 1.90
C THR A 92 -14.04 -14.32 2.51
N GLN A 93 -14.50 -15.48 2.95
CA GLN A 93 -13.63 -16.55 3.41
C GLN A 93 -13.00 -17.25 2.22
N THR A 94 -11.68 -17.42 2.27
CA THR A 94 -10.91 -18.14 1.26
C THR A 94 -10.06 -19.22 1.93
N ASP A 95 -9.37 -20.04 1.13
CA ASP A 95 -8.44 -21.03 1.67
C ASP A 95 -7.28 -20.38 2.42
N PHE A 96 -7.02 -19.10 2.17
CA PHE A 96 -5.93 -18.34 2.78
C PHE A 96 -6.38 -17.50 3.97
N GLY A 97 -7.69 -17.44 4.24
CA GLY A 97 -8.27 -16.66 5.33
C GLY A 97 -9.40 -15.76 4.85
N PHE A 98 -9.99 -15.00 5.78
CA PHE A 98 -11.01 -14.01 5.45
C PHE A 98 -10.31 -12.78 4.87
N MET A 99 -10.65 -12.43 3.65
CA MET A 99 -9.88 -11.44 2.91
C MET A 99 -10.73 -10.67 1.89
N THR A 100 -10.14 -9.62 1.38
CA THR A 100 -10.66 -8.84 0.26
C THR A 100 -9.51 -8.49 -0.68
N ILE A 101 -9.81 -8.15 -1.92
CA ILE A 101 -8.82 -7.68 -2.90
C ILE A 101 -9.28 -6.34 -3.44
N ILE A 102 -8.40 -5.35 -3.33
CA ILE A 102 -8.65 -3.99 -3.77
C ILE A 102 -7.59 -3.54 -4.75
N SER A 103 -7.78 -2.39 -5.36
CA SER A 103 -6.78 -1.76 -6.22
C SER A 103 -6.27 -0.51 -5.53
N ASP A 104 -4.93 -0.32 -5.51
CA ASP A 104 -4.36 0.94 -5.06
C ASP A 104 -4.49 2.01 -6.16
N PRO A 105 -4.13 3.28 -5.89
CA PRO A 105 -4.26 4.35 -6.90
C PRO A 105 -3.50 4.11 -8.20
N ASP A 106 -2.50 3.23 -8.20
CA ASP A 106 -1.70 2.89 -9.38
C ASP A 106 -2.11 1.54 -9.98
N ASP A 107 -3.28 1.03 -9.61
CA ASP A 107 -3.86 -0.23 -10.10
C ASP A 107 -3.14 -1.50 -9.67
N ARG A 108 -2.30 -1.42 -8.62
CA ARG A 108 -1.76 -2.63 -8.01
C ARG A 108 -2.86 -3.37 -7.27
N LYS A 109 -2.90 -4.69 -7.39
CA LYS A 109 -3.82 -5.52 -6.60
C LYS A 109 -3.25 -5.70 -5.19
N ILE A 110 -4.06 -5.35 -4.21
CA ILE A 110 -3.68 -5.43 -2.79
C ILE A 110 -4.65 -6.39 -2.11
N GLU A 111 -4.09 -7.42 -1.47
CA GLU A 111 -4.87 -8.35 -0.65
C GLU A 111 -4.84 -7.89 0.79
N LEU A 112 -6.00 -7.80 1.41
CA LEU A 112 -6.11 -7.48 2.83
C LEU A 112 -6.72 -8.67 3.54
N TYR A 113 -6.06 -9.11 4.60
CA TYR A 113 -6.47 -10.27 5.41
C TYR A 113 -6.87 -9.80 6.79
N LYS A 114 -7.98 -10.35 7.26
CA LYS A 114 -8.44 -10.13 8.62
C LYS A 114 -7.58 -10.98 9.57
N LYS A 115 -6.99 -10.31 10.53
CA LYS A 115 -6.19 -10.98 11.56
C LYS A 115 -7.05 -11.52 12.68
#